data_dd552c4522b3436d301b65f90eb82ea3
#
_entry.id   dd552c4522b3436d301b65f90eb82ea3
#
_cell.length_a   1.000
_cell.length_b   1.000
_cell.length_c   1.000
_cell.angle_alpha   90.00
_cell.angle_beta   90.00
_cell.angle_gamma   90.00
#
_symmetry.space_group_name_H-M   'P 1'
#
loop_
_entity.id
_entity.type
_entity.pdbx_description
1 polymer ?
#
loop_
_entity_poly.entity_id
_entity_poly.type
_entity_poly.pdbx_seq_one_letter_code
_entity_poly.pdbx_strand_id
1 'polypeptide(L)'
;MSPTLTDAGMAASDPSDGLAVLEQRGSKAETFGIPLAVLAELTHRCPLQCPYCSNPVELERGSSELTTEEWKKVLTELAEIGVLQIHFSGGEPTARKDLVELVQHASDVGLYSNLITSAVLLTKEKLVALADAGLCHVQISFQGNEPVVADRVAGLKNAHGKKIEVAKWTRELDLPLTVNAVMHRQNLHQLADIIQMAVDLDADRLEVANVQYYGWALKNRAALMPTMEQIEETSRIVEEAEVRLKGILAIDYVVPDYYALRPKKCMGGWGRQFFNISPAGKILPCHAAETITGLEFESVRSNHSIAWIWQNSEAFNRYRGIGWMPEPCQSCEFKEIDFGGCRCQAFALTGDAGNTDPACTLSPLHEQIFKLAESEAAAANDRFIYRNFAGGTLETGGDDAA
;
A
#
# COMPACT_ATOMS: atom_id res chain seq x y z
N MET A 1 -48.06 37.74 14.88
CA MET A 1 -48.55 36.53 14.23
C MET A 1 -47.45 36.02 13.34
N SER A 2 -46.66 35.08 13.84
CA SER A 2 -45.58 34.41 13.10
C SER A 2 -46.11 33.05 12.59
N PRO A 3 -45.76 32.61 11.36
CA PRO A 3 -46.13 31.29 10.93
C PRO A 3 -45.08 30.25 11.40
N THR A 4 -45.58 29.18 11.93
CA THR A 4 -44.90 27.96 12.37
C THR A 4 -44.30 27.21 11.19
N LEU A 5 -43.00 26.86 11.30
CA LEU A 5 -42.32 25.92 10.44
C LEU A 5 -42.78 24.49 10.81
N THR A 6 -43.31 23.78 9.84
CA THR A 6 -43.65 22.36 9.94
C THR A 6 -42.39 21.53 9.68
N ASP A 7 -42.07 20.65 10.62
CA ASP A 7 -41.09 19.58 10.56
C ASP A 7 -41.36 18.65 9.36
N ALA A 8 -40.43 18.60 8.41
CA ALA A 8 -40.33 17.53 7.45
C ALA A 8 -39.34 16.49 8.00
N GLY A 9 -39.88 15.43 8.60
CA GLY A 9 -39.10 14.33 9.13
C GLY A 9 -38.33 13.62 8.00
N MET A 10 -37.02 13.72 8.00
CA MET A 10 -36.15 12.81 7.30
C MET A 10 -36.14 11.50 8.10
N ALA A 11 -36.77 10.46 7.56
CA ALA A 11 -36.68 9.11 8.07
C ALA A 11 -35.23 8.64 7.84
N ALA A 12 -34.49 8.47 8.94
CA ALA A 12 -33.23 7.78 8.92
C ALA A 12 -33.52 6.30 8.58
N SER A 13 -32.94 5.80 7.49
CA SER A 13 -32.97 4.38 7.16
C SER A 13 -32.18 3.62 8.23
N ASP A 14 -32.83 2.60 8.82
CA ASP A 14 -32.26 1.75 9.86
C ASP A 14 -31.07 0.96 9.29
N PRO A 15 -29.87 1.01 9.94
CA PRO A 15 -28.71 0.20 9.51
C PRO A 15 -28.95 -1.31 9.52
N SER A 16 -30.04 -1.77 10.17
CA SER A 16 -30.43 -3.20 10.18
C SER A 16 -30.99 -3.70 8.86
N ASP A 17 -31.49 -2.82 7.96
CA ASP A 17 -32.05 -3.26 6.67
C ASP A 17 -30.97 -3.78 5.70
N GLY A 18 -29.73 -3.32 5.79
CA GLY A 18 -28.58 -3.85 5.03
C GLY A 18 -28.15 -5.25 5.45
N LEU A 19 -28.37 -5.61 6.72
CA LEU A 19 -28.08 -6.93 7.28
C LEU A 19 -29.18 -7.95 6.98
N ALA A 20 -30.42 -7.53 6.89
CA ALA A 20 -31.57 -8.41 6.68
C ALA A 20 -31.60 -9.07 5.27
N VAL A 21 -30.91 -8.50 4.28
CA VAL A 21 -30.81 -9.07 2.93
C VAL A 21 -29.80 -10.24 2.89
N LEU A 22 -28.92 -10.38 3.88
CA LEU A 22 -27.88 -11.41 3.94
C LEU A 22 -28.31 -12.67 4.70
N GLU A 23 -29.42 -12.64 5.45
CA GLU A 23 -29.86 -13.77 6.29
C GLU A 23 -30.66 -14.88 5.56
N GLN A 24 -30.94 -14.76 4.27
CA GLN A 24 -31.83 -15.72 3.56
C GLN A 24 -31.11 -16.73 2.67
N ARG A 25 -29.92 -17.20 2.95
CA ARG A 25 -29.41 -18.44 2.30
C ARG A 25 -28.63 -19.28 3.31
N GLY A 26 -29.24 -20.46 3.62
CA GLY A 26 -28.72 -21.45 4.54
C GLY A 26 -27.37 -22.03 4.11
N SER A 27 -26.40 -21.70 4.84
CA SER A 27 -25.23 -22.39 5.37
C SER A 27 -24.50 -21.34 6.22
N LYS A 28 -23.95 -21.72 7.39
CA LYS A 28 -23.14 -20.81 8.21
C LYS A 28 -21.82 -20.50 7.48
N ALA A 29 -21.87 -19.68 6.43
CA ALA A 29 -20.71 -18.99 5.92
C ALA A 29 -20.35 -17.93 6.97
N GLU A 30 -19.13 -17.93 7.48
CA GLU A 30 -18.61 -16.84 8.29
C GLU A 30 -18.77 -15.57 7.45
N THR A 31 -19.67 -14.67 7.85
CA THR A 31 -19.78 -13.35 7.23
C THR A 31 -18.60 -12.51 7.67
N PHE A 32 -17.73 -12.20 6.74
CA PHE A 32 -16.62 -11.28 6.99
C PHE A 32 -17.17 -9.88 7.09
N GLY A 33 -16.64 -9.10 8.04
CA GLY A 33 -17.01 -7.69 8.20
C GLY A 33 -16.81 -6.86 6.93
N ILE A 34 -17.34 -5.66 6.93
CA ILE A 34 -17.16 -4.68 5.85
C ILE A 34 -15.68 -4.29 5.77
N PRO A 35 -15.08 -4.14 4.56
CA PRO A 35 -13.74 -3.62 4.43
C PRO A 35 -13.66 -2.17 4.92
N LEU A 36 -12.68 -1.86 5.76
CA LEU A 36 -12.52 -0.51 6.33
C LEU A 36 -11.95 0.48 5.32
N ALA A 37 -11.04 0.01 4.46
CA ALA A 37 -10.35 0.85 3.50
C ALA A 37 -10.10 0.12 2.18
N VAL A 38 -9.98 0.89 1.11
CA VAL A 38 -9.66 0.40 -0.24
C VAL A 38 -8.50 1.20 -0.83
N LEU A 39 -7.51 0.51 -1.40
CA LEU A 39 -6.48 1.12 -2.23
C LEU A 39 -6.96 1.14 -3.69
N ALA A 40 -7.17 2.31 -4.24
CA ALA A 40 -7.51 2.53 -5.64
C ALA A 40 -6.23 2.81 -6.43
N GLU A 41 -5.71 1.82 -7.13
CA GLU A 41 -4.61 2.04 -8.09
C GLU A 41 -5.19 2.64 -9.37
N LEU A 42 -5.13 3.96 -9.48
CA LEU A 42 -5.80 4.67 -10.57
C LEU A 42 -5.12 4.47 -11.93
N THR A 43 -3.82 4.24 -11.93
CA THR A 43 -2.98 4.07 -13.13
C THR A 43 -1.65 3.41 -12.76
N HIS A 44 -1.03 2.68 -13.68
CA HIS A 44 0.37 2.24 -13.52
C HIS A 44 1.40 3.23 -14.08
N ARG A 45 0.96 4.33 -14.71
CA ARG A 45 1.88 5.38 -15.20
C ARG A 45 2.52 6.10 -14.01
N CYS A 46 3.85 6.18 -14.01
CA CYS A 46 4.62 6.86 -13.00
C CYS A 46 5.91 7.39 -13.59
N PRO A 47 6.30 8.65 -13.34
CA PRO A 47 7.58 9.18 -13.82
C PRO A 47 8.79 8.62 -13.09
N LEU A 48 8.59 8.01 -11.90
CA LEU A 48 9.65 7.39 -11.14
C LEU A 48 9.93 5.95 -11.57
N GLN A 49 11.14 5.47 -11.27
CA GLN A 49 11.60 4.14 -11.63
C GLN A 49 12.11 3.36 -10.39
N CYS A 50 11.55 3.60 -9.24
CA CYS A 50 12.02 3.05 -7.96
C CYS A 50 12.31 1.54 -8.05
N PRO A 51 13.49 1.06 -7.65
CA PRO A 51 13.90 -0.35 -7.77
C PRO A 51 13.11 -1.30 -6.85
N TYR A 52 12.40 -0.75 -5.88
CA TYR A 52 11.53 -1.48 -4.96
C TYR A 52 10.03 -1.29 -5.27
N CYS A 53 9.67 -0.78 -6.45
CA CYS A 53 8.31 -0.46 -6.81
C CYS A 53 7.35 -1.64 -6.56
N SER A 54 6.22 -1.38 -5.90
CA SER A 54 5.20 -2.39 -5.63
C SER A 54 4.32 -2.71 -6.84
N ASN A 55 4.33 -1.84 -7.87
CA ASN A 55 3.60 -2.12 -9.10
C ASN A 55 4.09 -3.41 -9.76
N PRO A 56 3.21 -4.13 -10.47
CA PRO A 56 3.59 -5.32 -11.21
C PRO A 56 4.77 -5.08 -12.16
N VAL A 57 5.54 -6.14 -12.44
CA VAL A 57 6.60 -6.08 -13.46
C VAL A 57 6.01 -5.81 -14.84
N GLU A 58 4.87 -6.44 -15.13
CA GLU A 58 4.06 -6.17 -16.33
C GLU A 58 2.97 -5.19 -15.99
N LEU A 59 3.05 -3.99 -16.56
CA LEU A 59 2.11 -2.91 -16.28
C LEU A 59 0.87 -3.00 -17.15
N GLU A 60 -0.28 -2.67 -16.57
CA GLU A 60 -1.52 -2.49 -17.32
C GLU A 60 -1.36 -1.36 -18.35
N ARG A 61 -1.97 -1.58 -19.52
CA ARG A 61 -2.00 -0.56 -20.58
C ARG A 61 -2.99 0.54 -20.22
N GLY A 62 -2.68 1.79 -20.56
CA GLY A 62 -3.60 2.91 -20.30
C GLY A 62 -4.97 2.75 -20.95
N SER A 63 -5.09 1.95 -22.02
CA SER A 63 -6.38 1.64 -22.67
C SER A 63 -7.25 0.65 -21.87
N SER A 64 -6.69 -0.09 -20.92
CA SER A 64 -7.44 -0.99 -20.03
C SER A 64 -7.86 -0.32 -18.72
N GLU A 65 -7.31 0.85 -18.39
CA GLU A 65 -7.66 1.59 -17.17
C GLU A 65 -9.16 1.89 -17.09
N LEU A 66 -9.69 1.91 -15.87
CA LEU A 66 -11.06 2.34 -15.64
C LEU A 66 -11.23 3.82 -16.04
N THR A 67 -12.34 4.10 -16.70
CA THR A 67 -12.78 5.46 -17.02
C THR A 67 -13.17 6.23 -15.78
N THR A 68 -13.31 7.55 -15.88
CA THR A 68 -13.82 8.41 -14.81
C THR A 68 -15.18 7.93 -14.30
N GLU A 69 -16.09 7.60 -15.20
CA GLU A 69 -17.45 7.16 -14.85
C GLU A 69 -17.47 5.78 -14.20
N GLU A 70 -16.57 4.86 -14.60
CA GLU A 70 -16.43 3.57 -13.92
C GLU A 70 -15.88 3.76 -12.51
N TRP A 71 -14.87 4.61 -12.31
CA TRP A 71 -14.36 4.95 -10.98
C TRP A 71 -15.43 5.58 -10.08
N LYS A 72 -16.23 6.51 -10.59
CA LYS A 72 -17.34 7.10 -9.81
C LYS A 72 -18.34 6.05 -9.35
N LYS A 73 -18.71 5.10 -10.22
CA LYS A 73 -19.57 3.97 -9.83
C LYS A 73 -18.95 3.14 -8.72
N VAL A 74 -17.65 2.84 -8.84
CA VAL A 74 -16.88 2.12 -7.82
C VAL A 74 -16.91 2.88 -6.49
N LEU A 75 -16.62 4.18 -6.48
CA LEU A 75 -16.62 4.99 -5.27
C LEU A 75 -18.00 5.04 -4.60
N THR A 76 -19.06 5.17 -5.39
CA THR A 76 -20.44 5.12 -4.88
C THR A 76 -20.75 3.77 -4.24
N GLU A 77 -20.44 2.66 -4.94
CA GLU A 77 -20.68 1.31 -4.41
C GLU A 77 -19.87 1.04 -3.13
N LEU A 78 -18.61 1.52 -3.06
CA LEU A 78 -17.79 1.42 -1.85
C LEU A 78 -18.42 2.15 -0.66
N ALA A 79 -18.94 3.35 -0.86
CA ALA A 79 -19.63 4.10 0.18
C ALA A 79 -20.93 3.38 0.63
N GLU A 80 -21.71 2.86 -0.33
CA GLU A 80 -22.97 2.13 -0.05
C GLU A 80 -22.74 0.86 0.78
N ILE A 81 -21.64 0.15 0.57
CA ILE A 81 -21.29 -1.04 1.37
C ILE A 81 -20.64 -0.70 2.71
N GLY A 82 -20.40 0.59 3.00
CA GLY A 82 -19.89 1.08 4.28
C GLY A 82 -18.36 1.17 4.39
N VAL A 83 -17.62 1.18 3.29
CA VAL A 83 -16.19 1.53 3.29
C VAL A 83 -16.00 2.93 3.82
N LEU A 84 -15.02 3.14 4.70
CA LEU A 84 -14.76 4.43 5.32
C LEU A 84 -13.69 5.24 4.58
N GLN A 85 -12.69 4.57 4.02
CA GLN A 85 -11.50 5.24 3.47
C GLN A 85 -11.19 4.75 2.08
N ILE A 86 -10.83 5.69 1.21
CA ILE A 86 -10.26 5.43 -0.12
C ILE A 86 -8.84 6.02 -0.20
N HIS A 87 -7.88 5.19 -0.62
CA HIS A 87 -6.52 5.63 -0.85
C HIS A 87 -6.26 5.70 -2.36
N PHE A 88 -6.23 6.88 -2.92
CA PHE A 88 -5.88 7.11 -4.32
C PHE A 88 -4.38 6.93 -4.51
N SER A 89 -4.00 5.92 -5.27
CA SER A 89 -2.63 5.46 -5.47
C SER A 89 -2.42 4.93 -6.89
N GLY A 90 -1.46 4.02 -7.05
CA GLY A 90 -1.10 3.37 -8.30
C GLY A 90 0.36 3.55 -8.63
N GLY A 91 0.69 3.90 -9.88
CA GLY A 91 2.00 4.42 -10.23
C GLY A 91 2.16 5.83 -9.67
N GLU A 92 1.54 6.80 -10.34
CA GLU A 92 1.41 8.17 -9.86
C GLU A 92 -0.01 8.67 -10.15
N PRO A 93 -0.89 8.76 -9.14
CA PRO A 93 -2.29 9.12 -9.35
C PRO A 93 -2.47 10.52 -9.95
N THR A 94 -1.53 11.44 -9.68
CA THR A 94 -1.56 12.80 -10.24
C THR A 94 -1.28 12.86 -11.74
N ALA A 95 -0.87 11.76 -12.38
CA ALA A 95 -0.77 11.62 -13.83
C ALA A 95 -2.15 11.53 -14.51
N ARG A 96 -3.22 11.25 -13.76
CA ARG A 96 -4.60 11.29 -14.27
C ARG A 96 -5.11 12.73 -14.29
N LYS A 97 -5.80 13.07 -15.38
CA LYS A 97 -6.37 14.41 -15.56
C LYS A 97 -7.64 14.61 -14.75
N ASP A 98 -8.37 13.54 -14.49
CA ASP A 98 -9.65 13.49 -13.81
C ASP A 98 -9.53 13.27 -12.29
N LEU A 99 -8.31 13.29 -11.72
CA LEU A 99 -8.10 13.02 -10.28
C LEU A 99 -8.91 13.98 -9.39
N VAL A 100 -9.00 15.27 -9.72
CA VAL A 100 -9.79 16.25 -8.93
C VAL A 100 -11.27 15.86 -8.93
N GLU A 101 -11.80 15.44 -10.07
CA GLU A 101 -13.19 14.99 -10.21
C GLU A 101 -13.47 13.70 -9.42
N LEU A 102 -12.51 12.77 -9.37
CA LEU A 102 -12.62 11.56 -8.54
C LEU A 102 -12.58 11.87 -7.04
N VAL A 103 -11.72 12.80 -6.62
CA VAL A 103 -11.65 13.26 -5.21
C VAL A 103 -12.95 13.93 -4.82
N GLN A 104 -13.49 14.82 -5.66
CA GLN A 104 -14.78 15.46 -5.41
C GLN A 104 -15.90 14.43 -5.25
N HIS A 105 -15.97 13.45 -6.15
CA HIS A 105 -16.98 12.41 -6.06
C HIS A 105 -16.84 11.56 -4.79
N ALA A 106 -15.61 11.21 -4.40
CA ALA A 106 -15.36 10.50 -3.14
C ALA A 106 -15.83 11.29 -1.92
N SER A 107 -15.59 12.62 -1.92
CA SER A 107 -16.09 13.53 -0.87
C SER A 107 -17.62 13.61 -0.86
N ASP A 108 -18.25 13.72 -2.04
CA ASP A 108 -19.71 13.82 -2.19
C ASP A 108 -20.44 12.57 -1.65
N VAL A 109 -19.81 11.38 -1.80
CA VAL A 109 -20.37 10.11 -1.28
C VAL A 109 -19.91 9.78 0.16
N GLY A 110 -19.13 10.67 0.81
CA GLY A 110 -18.74 10.56 2.21
C GLY A 110 -17.53 9.68 2.50
N LEU A 111 -16.70 9.37 1.52
CA LEU A 111 -15.45 8.63 1.72
C LEU A 111 -14.33 9.57 2.22
N TYR A 112 -13.61 9.16 3.26
CA TYR A 112 -12.35 9.81 3.64
C TYR A 112 -11.27 9.48 2.61
N SER A 113 -10.77 10.50 1.90
CA SER A 113 -9.81 10.32 0.81
C SER A 113 -8.37 10.62 1.24
N ASN A 114 -7.45 9.71 0.92
CA ASN A 114 -6.01 9.89 1.06
C ASN A 114 -5.34 9.82 -0.32
N LEU A 115 -4.48 10.78 -0.64
CA LEU A 115 -3.67 10.79 -1.84
C LEU A 115 -2.27 10.26 -1.54
N ILE A 116 -1.92 9.07 -2.05
CA ILE A 116 -0.59 8.48 -1.98
C ILE A 116 0.16 8.83 -3.27
N THR A 117 1.16 9.69 -3.18
CA THR A 117 1.83 10.26 -4.36
C THR A 117 3.34 10.34 -4.21
N SER A 118 4.03 10.30 -5.35
CA SER A 118 5.44 10.72 -5.43
C SER A 118 5.60 12.24 -5.40
N ALA A 119 4.52 13.00 -5.53
CA ALA A 119 4.43 14.45 -5.56
C ALA A 119 5.10 15.16 -6.75
N VAL A 120 5.90 14.48 -7.58
CA VAL A 120 6.72 15.12 -8.62
C VAL A 120 5.94 15.76 -9.75
N LEU A 121 4.68 15.34 -9.97
CA LEU A 121 3.77 15.92 -10.97
C LEU A 121 2.78 16.93 -10.38
N LEU A 122 2.77 17.13 -9.04
CA LEU A 122 1.88 18.08 -8.39
C LEU A 122 2.37 19.52 -8.57
N THR A 123 1.45 20.37 -9.02
CA THR A 123 1.60 21.83 -8.92
C THR A 123 0.81 22.34 -7.71
N LYS A 124 1.11 23.55 -7.25
CA LYS A 124 0.38 24.16 -6.12
C LYS A 124 -1.10 24.34 -6.45
N GLU A 125 -1.40 24.76 -7.70
CA GLU A 125 -2.77 24.94 -8.16
C GLU A 125 -3.56 23.64 -8.19
N LYS A 126 -2.91 22.53 -8.61
CA LYS A 126 -3.56 21.20 -8.59
C LYS A 126 -3.80 20.71 -7.16
N LEU A 127 -2.87 20.95 -6.24
CA LEU A 127 -3.05 20.59 -4.83
C LEU A 127 -4.17 21.41 -4.17
N VAL A 128 -4.26 22.72 -4.46
CA VAL A 128 -5.38 23.57 -4.03
C VAL A 128 -6.70 23.02 -4.56
N ALA A 129 -6.78 22.70 -5.86
CA ALA A 129 -7.99 22.15 -6.45
C ALA A 129 -8.39 20.80 -5.81
N LEU A 130 -7.43 19.96 -5.40
CA LEU A 130 -7.68 18.71 -4.69
C LEU A 130 -8.21 18.98 -3.27
N ALA A 131 -7.64 19.96 -2.56
CA ALA A 131 -8.11 20.38 -1.23
C ALA A 131 -9.54 20.92 -1.31
N ASP A 132 -9.82 21.81 -2.28
CA ASP A 132 -11.16 22.37 -2.52
C ASP A 132 -12.19 21.28 -2.90
N ALA A 133 -11.76 20.21 -3.56
CA ALA A 133 -12.55 19.03 -3.90
C ALA A 133 -12.79 18.08 -2.70
N GLY A 134 -12.25 18.39 -1.52
CA GLY A 134 -12.47 17.62 -0.29
C GLY A 134 -11.43 16.51 -0.05
N LEU A 135 -10.21 16.64 -0.60
CA LEU A 135 -9.09 15.75 -0.21
C LEU A 135 -8.82 15.90 1.29
N CYS A 136 -8.75 14.75 1.99
CA CYS A 136 -8.63 14.74 3.45
C CYS A 136 -7.19 14.54 3.95
N HIS A 137 -6.30 13.95 3.13
CA HIS A 137 -4.96 13.55 3.58
C HIS A 137 -4.00 13.41 2.38
N VAL A 138 -2.73 13.72 2.59
CA VAL A 138 -1.66 13.50 1.60
C VAL A 138 -0.55 12.67 2.20
N GLN A 139 -0.17 11.59 1.50
CA GLN A 139 1.00 10.77 1.81
C GLN A 139 2.03 10.93 0.70
N ILE A 140 3.23 11.40 1.05
CA ILE A 140 4.32 11.61 0.10
C ILE A 140 5.41 10.57 0.31
N SER A 141 5.80 9.89 -0.78
CA SER A 141 6.88 8.91 -0.76
C SER A 141 8.25 9.56 -0.96
N PHE A 142 9.15 9.41 0.02
CA PHE A 142 10.54 9.85 -0.03
C PHE A 142 11.47 8.65 -0.18
N GLN A 143 12.57 8.81 -0.94
CA GLN A 143 13.55 7.76 -1.22
C GLN A 143 14.85 7.94 -0.41
N GLY A 144 14.98 9.01 0.33
CA GLY A 144 16.11 9.38 1.17
C GLY A 144 16.01 10.83 1.60
N ASN A 145 16.89 11.25 2.49
CA ASN A 145 17.02 12.65 2.92
C ASN A 145 17.99 13.44 2.03
N GLU A 146 19.06 12.79 1.54
CA GLU A 146 20.02 13.41 0.64
C GLU A 146 19.51 13.39 -0.80
N PRO A 147 19.46 14.53 -1.50
CA PRO A 147 18.97 14.61 -2.89
C PRO A 147 19.66 13.63 -3.84
N VAL A 148 20.98 13.45 -3.72
CA VAL A 148 21.73 12.54 -4.60
C VAL A 148 21.26 11.09 -4.46
N VAL A 149 21.08 10.60 -3.22
CA VAL A 149 20.60 9.27 -2.95
C VAL A 149 19.13 9.14 -3.34
N ALA A 150 18.31 10.10 -2.93
CA ALA A 150 16.87 10.09 -3.19
C ALA A 150 16.56 10.11 -4.69
N ASP A 151 17.20 10.97 -5.47
CA ASP A 151 16.98 11.08 -6.92
C ASP A 151 17.50 9.83 -7.67
N ARG A 152 18.62 9.26 -7.23
CA ARG A 152 19.14 8.00 -7.76
C ARG A 152 18.15 6.87 -7.52
N VAL A 153 17.63 6.71 -6.31
CA VAL A 153 16.63 5.67 -6.00
C VAL A 153 15.32 5.92 -6.75
N ALA A 154 14.90 7.17 -6.88
CA ALA A 154 13.72 7.53 -7.66
C ALA A 154 13.89 7.29 -9.17
N GLY A 155 15.13 7.27 -9.67
CA GLY A 155 15.44 7.27 -11.11
C GLY A 155 15.03 8.57 -11.80
N LEU A 156 14.97 9.69 -11.06
CA LEU A 156 14.52 11.00 -11.56
C LEU A 156 15.28 12.14 -10.87
N LYS A 157 16.00 12.96 -11.63
CA LYS A 157 16.72 14.14 -11.12
C LYS A 157 15.75 15.20 -10.59
N ASN A 158 16.15 15.88 -9.51
CA ASN A 158 15.39 16.95 -8.84
C ASN A 158 14.04 16.51 -8.24
N ALA A 159 13.79 15.20 -8.12
CA ALA A 159 12.57 14.68 -7.52
C ALA A 159 12.47 15.02 -6.03
N HIS A 160 13.60 14.92 -5.29
CA HIS A 160 13.63 15.17 -3.85
C HIS A 160 13.20 16.60 -3.49
N GLY A 161 13.80 17.61 -4.14
CA GLY A 161 13.46 19.02 -3.92
C GLY A 161 11.98 19.31 -4.18
N LYS A 162 11.41 18.71 -5.24
CA LYS A 162 9.99 18.86 -5.56
C LYS A 162 9.08 18.27 -4.49
N LYS A 163 9.45 17.15 -3.89
CA LYS A 163 8.67 16.51 -2.80
C LYS A 163 8.66 17.37 -1.55
N ILE A 164 9.81 17.94 -1.18
CA ILE A 164 9.91 18.89 -0.07
C ILE A 164 9.00 20.11 -0.29
N GLU A 165 8.99 20.65 -1.50
CA GLU A 165 8.14 21.78 -1.87
C GLU A 165 6.65 21.44 -1.72
N VAL A 166 6.23 20.28 -2.25
CA VAL A 166 4.84 19.81 -2.15
C VAL A 166 4.43 19.50 -0.71
N ALA A 167 5.32 18.92 0.09
CA ALA A 167 5.06 18.69 1.52
C ALA A 167 4.77 20.01 2.26
N LYS A 168 5.55 21.07 1.98
CA LYS A 168 5.28 22.40 2.52
C LYS A 168 3.93 22.96 2.06
N TRP A 169 3.58 22.85 0.78
CA TRP A 169 2.27 23.28 0.30
C TRP A 169 1.12 22.49 0.95
N THR A 170 1.32 21.20 1.23
CA THR A 170 0.34 20.38 1.94
C THR A 170 0.03 20.96 3.32
N ARG A 171 1.07 21.35 4.07
CA ARG A 171 0.89 21.98 5.39
C ARG A 171 0.33 23.40 5.30
N GLU A 172 0.70 24.20 4.28
CA GLU A 172 0.11 25.52 4.04
C GLU A 172 -1.42 25.46 3.78
N LEU A 173 -1.92 24.31 3.32
CA LEU A 173 -3.36 24.07 3.10
C LEU A 173 -4.04 23.37 4.28
N ASP A 174 -3.36 23.25 5.43
CA ASP A 174 -3.85 22.55 6.63
C ASP A 174 -4.26 21.08 6.38
N LEU A 175 -3.71 20.45 5.32
CA LEU A 175 -3.93 19.05 5.06
C LEU A 175 -2.97 18.18 5.92
N PRO A 176 -3.48 17.11 6.55
CA PRO A 176 -2.66 16.12 7.22
C PRO A 176 -1.62 15.53 6.27
N LEU A 177 -0.38 15.40 6.76
CA LEU A 177 0.77 14.92 5.99
C LEU A 177 1.33 13.65 6.59
N THR A 178 1.40 12.59 5.78
CA THR A 178 2.23 11.41 6.06
C THR A 178 3.46 11.42 5.15
N VAL A 179 4.63 11.29 5.75
CA VAL A 179 5.88 10.95 5.05
C VAL A 179 6.01 9.43 5.01
N ASN A 180 6.17 8.86 3.82
CA ASN A 180 6.49 7.43 3.67
C ASN A 180 7.92 7.29 3.16
N ALA A 181 8.75 6.52 3.87
CA ALA A 181 10.12 6.24 3.50
C ALA A 181 10.34 4.73 3.38
N VAL A 182 10.58 4.26 2.14
CA VAL A 182 10.92 2.86 1.89
C VAL A 182 12.41 2.67 2.11
N MET A 183 12.75 1.93 3.17
CA MET A 183 14.11 1.75 3.66
C MET A 183 14.75 0.48 3.07
N HIS A 184 16.00 0.62 2.70
CA HIS A 184 16.83 -0.47 2.15
C HIS A 184 18.32 -0.16 2.39
N ARG A 185 19.21 -1.12 2.10
CA ARG A 185 20.65 -1.00 2.36
C ARG A 185 21.26 0.35 1.98
N GLN A 186 20.78 0.96 0.88
CA GLN A 186 21.42 2.15 0.33
C GLN A 186 20.91 3.48 0.90
N ASN A 187 19.89 3.47 1.76
CA ASN A 187 19.37 4.67 2.42
C ASN A 187 19.15 4.51 3.94
N LEU A 188 19.33 3.32 4.51
CA LEU A 188 19.16 3.08 5.95
C LEU A 188 20.04 3.99 6.82
N HIS A 189 21.24 4.33 6.36
CA HIS A 189 22.16 5.25 7.05
C HIS A 189 21.60 6.68 7.19
N GLN A 190 20.55 7.03 6.45
CA GLN A 190 19.88 8.33 6.50
C GLN A 190 18.63 8.33 7.39
N LEU A 191 18.32 7.25 8.11
CA LEU A 191 17.05 7.13 8.82
C LEU A 191 16.86 8.22 9.87
N ALA A 192 17.89 8.54 10.65
CA ALA A 192 17.82 9.62 11.65
C ALA A 192 17.50 10.98 11.00
N ASP A 193 18.09 11.27 9.85
CA ASP A 193 17.87 12.50 9.09
C ASP A 193 16.48 12.49 8.41
N ILE A 194 15.99 11.33 7.96
CA ILE A 194 14.62 11.19 7.44
C ILE A 194 13.58 11.45 8.53
N ILE A 195 13.81 10.96 9.75
CA ILE A 195 12.94 11.24 10.89
C ILE A 195 12.94 12.75 11.19
N GLN A 196 14.13 13.37 11.19
CA GLN A 196 14.25 14.82 11.43
C GLN A 196 13.57 15.61 10.30
N MET A 197 13.75 15.22 9.03
CA MET A 197 13.05 15.81 7.87
C MET A 197 11.54 15.76 8.04
N ALA A 198 10.98 14.65 8.51
CA ALA A 198 9.53 14.53 8.77
C ALA A 198 9.07 15.51 9.86
N VAL A 199 9.86 15.70 10.93
CA VAL A 199 9.61 16.72 11.96
C VAL A 199 9.69 18.13 11.38
N ASP A 200 10.71 18.43 10.58
CA ASP A 200 10.92 19.75 9.98
C ASP A 200 9.84 20.12 8.95
N LEU A 201 9.21 19.11 8.34
CA LEU A 201 8.06 19.25 7.45
C LEU A 201 6.73 19.34 8.19
N ASP A 202 6.75 19.29 9.53
CA ASP A 202 5.53 19.27 10.36
C ASP A 202 4.58 18.14 9.96
N ALA A 203 5.15 16.94 9.68
CA ALA A 203 4.36 15.78 9.33
C ALA A 203 3.66 15.21 10.57
N ASP A 204 2.42 14.75 10.40
CA ASP A 204 1.65 14.10 11.47
C ASP A 204 2.13 12.65 11.69
N ARG A 205 2.64 12.02 10.60
CA ARG A 205 3.03 10.61 10.60
C ARG A 205 4.24 10.37 9.70
N LEU A 206 5.10 9.46 10.13
CA LEU A 206 6.17 8.88 9.34
C LEU A 206 6.00 7.36 9.26
N GLU A 207 5.86 6.83 8.07
CA GLU A 207 5.92 5.40 7.80
C GLU A 207 7.36 5.03 7.40
N VAL A 208 8.04 4.29 8.26
CA VAL A 208 9.36 3.69 8.00
C VAL A 208 9.12 2.27 7.52
N ALA A 209 9.01 2.10 6.20
CA ALA A 209 8.67 0.81 5.59
C ALA A 209 9.93 0.14 5.05
N ASN A 210 10.28 -1.06 5.56
CA ASN A 210 11.32 -1.85 4.94
C ASN A 210 10.82 -2.51 3.65
N VAL A 211 11.71 -2.64 2.65
CA VAL A 211 11.40 -3.27 1.36
C VAL A 211 10.85 -4.67 1.55
N GLN A 212 9.76 -4.96 0.85
CA GLN A 212 9.21 -6.31 0.70
C GLN A 212 9.59 -6.88 -0.67
N TYR A 213 10.14 -8.08 -0.70
CA TYR A 213 10.79 -8.66 -1.88
C TYR A 213 9.82 -9.44 -2.76
N TYR A 214 9.04 -8.71 -3.56
CA TYR A 214 8.28 -9.21 -4.70
C TYR A 214 8.40 -8.24 -5.89
N GLY A 215 8.02 -8.66 -7.09
CA GLY A 215 8.05 -7.80 -8.27
C GLY A 215 9.43 -7.18 -8.53
N TRP A 216 9.50 -5.86 -8.60
CA TRP A 216 10.74 -5.10 -8.84
C TRP A 216 11.73 -5.23 -7.69
N ALA A 217 11.25 -5.22 -6.44
CA ALA A 217 12.12 -5.41 -5.28
C ALA A 217 12.82 -6.77 -5.30
N LEU A 218 12.14 -7.83 -5.75
CA LEU A 218 12.73 -9.15 -5.88
C LEU A 218 13.83 -9.18 -6.96
N LYS A 219 13.66 -8.48 -8.07
CA LYS A 219 14.69 -8.32 -9.12
C LYS A 219 15.92 -7.56 -8.64
N ASN A 220 15.73 -6.62 -7.71
CA ASN A 220 16.77 -5.76 -7.15
C ASN A 220 17.26 -6.23 -5.77
N ARG A 221 16.86 -7.43 -5.30
CA ARG A 221 17.09 -7.87 -3.92
C ARG A 221 18.53 -7.74 -3.47
N ALA A 222 19.49 -8.16 -4.29
CA ALA A 222 20.91 -8.05 -3.98
C ALA A 222 21.41 -6.61 -3.77
N ALA A 223 20.77 -5.62 -4.42
CA ALA A 223 21.09 -4.20 -4.26
C ALA A 223 20.35 -3.54 -3.08
N LEU A 224 19.25 -4.16 -2.62
CA LEU A 224 18.34 -3.58 -1.62
C LEU A 224 18.46 -4.25 -0.25
N MET A 225 18.93 -5.52 -0.18
CA MET A 225 18.97 -6.29 1.07
C MET A 225 19.91 -5.64 2.09
N PRO A 226 19.40 -5.23 3.27
CA PRO A 226 20.23 -4.71 4.35
C PRO A 226 21.02 -5.83 5.03
N THR A 227 22.04 -5.47 5.81
CA THR A 227 22.68 -6.40 6.75
C THR A 227 21.90 -6.49 8.05
N MET A 228 22.16 -7.50 8.88
CA MET A 228 21.55 -7.62 10.21
C MET A 228 21.92 -6.42 11.08
N GLU A 229 23.19 -5.97 11.04
CA GLU A 229 23.65 -4.82 11.81
C GLU A 229 22.90 -3.53 11.41
N GLN A 230 22.61 -3.35 10.11
CA GLN A 230 21.82 -2.22 9.65
C GLN A 230 20.38 -2.27 10.19
N ILE A 231 19.79 -3.47 10.29
CA ILE A 231 18.43 -3.65 10.83
C ILE A 231 18.39 -3.40 12.34
N GLU A 232 19.37 -3.91 13.09
CA GLU A 232 19.48 -3.67 14.53
C GLU A 232 19.65 -2.18 14.83
N GLU A 233 20.52 -1.51 14.11
CA GLU A 233 20.70 -0.05 14.25
C GLU A 233 19.45 0.74 13.87
N THR A 234 18.77 0.34 12.79
CA THR A 234 17.50 0.93 12.37
C THR A 234 16.44 0.81 13.46
N SER A 235 16.29 -0.39 14.04
CA SER A 235 15.31 -0.64 15.11
C SER A 235 15.62 0.23 16.33
N ARG A 236 16.87 0.34 16.73
CA ARG A 236 17.32 1.20 17.85
C ARG A 236 16.98 2.67 17.59
N ILE A 237 17.26 3.18 16.38
CA ILE A 237 16.96 4.57 16.00
C ILE A 237 15.45 4.83 16.07
N VAL A 238 14.64 3.89 15.58
CA VAL A 238 13.17 4.04 15.62
C VAL A 238 12.65 4.02 17.05
N GLU A 239 13.07 3.05 17.89
CA GLU A 239 12.66 2.97 19.30
C GLU A 239 12.99 4.26 20.08
N GLU A 240 14.20 4.80 19.91
CA GLU A 240 14.60 6.07 20.51
C GLU A 240 13.75 7.25 20.01
N ALA A 241 13.45 7.26 18.70
CA ALA A 241 12.63 8.31 18.08
C ALA A 241 11.16 8.26 18.53
N GLU A 242 10.57 7.07 18.66
CA GLU A 242 9.19 6.89 19.16
C GLU A 242 9.02 7.46 20.57
N VAL A 243 10.02 7.24 21.44
CA VAL A 243 10.01 7.80 22.79
C VAL A 243 10.16 9.32 22.76
N ARG A 244 11.14 9.83 22.00
CA ARG A 244 11.51 11.26 21.92
C ARG A 244 10.40 12.09 21.27
N LEU A 245 9.74 11.56 20.26
CA LEU A 245 8.78 12.28 19.42
C LEU A 245 7.31 11.97 19.77
N LYS A 246 7.07 11.32 20.90
CA LYS A 246 5.72 11.01 21.38
C LYS A 246 4.86 12.28 21.47
N GLY A 247 3.75 12.30 20.73
CA GLY A 247 2.83 13.44 20.65
C GLY A 247 3.28 14.55 19.69
N ILE A 248 4.41 14.36 18.97
CA ILE A 248 4.90 15.26 17.93
C ILE A 248 4.78 14.60 16.56
N LEU A 249 5.31 13.38 16.40
CA LEU A 249 5.28 12.59 15.16
C LEU A 249 4.88 11.16 15.49
N ALA A 250 3.86 10.65 14.83
CA ALA A 250 3.54 9.23 14.89
C ALA A 250 4.47 8.45 13.95
N ILE A 251 5.16 7.43 14.46
CA ILE A 251 6.05 6.59 13.66
C ILE A 251 5.45 5.20 13.51
N ASP A 252 5.28 4.73 12.27
CA ASP A 252 4.90 3.36 11.96
C ASP A 252 6.13 2.64 11.41
N TYR A 253 6.62 1.65 12.14
CA TYR A 253 7.78 0.88 11.74
C TYR A 253 7.41 -0.49 11.20
N VAL A 254 7.73 -0.74 9.94
CA VAL A 254 7.51 -2.02 9.26
C VAL A 254 8.84 -2.77 9.17
N VAL A 255 9.03 -3.77 10.03
CA VAL A 255 10.25 -4.60 10.09
C VAL A 255 10.42 -5.43 8.82
N PRO A 256 11.65 -5.66 8.31
CA PRO A 256 11.89 -6.49 7.13
C PRO A 256 11.58 -7.95 7.42
N ASP A 257 10.85 -8.59 6.49
CA ASP A 257 10.36 -9.96 6.65
C ASP A 257 11.47 -11.01 6.71
N TYR A 258 12.58 -10.81 5.98
CA TYR A 258 13.66 -11.80 5.88
C TYR A 258 14.49 -11.94 7.16
N TYR A 259 14.41 -10.97 8.06
CA TYR A 259 15.05 -11.00 9.37
C TYR A 259 14.05 -11.16 10.52
N ALA A 260 12.76 -11.33 10.20
CA ALA A 260 11.73 -11.52 11.20
C ALA A 260 11.78 -12.94 11.77
N LEU A 261 11.49 -13.08 13.05
CA LEU A 261 11.30 -14.38 13.72
C LEU A 261 9.86 -14.88 13.60
N ARG A 262 8.94 -13.98 13.27
CA ARG A 262 7.52 -14.24 13.08
C ARG A 262 7.00 -13.42 11.89
N PRO A 263 6.09 -13.99 11.12
CA PRO A 263 5.53 -13.28 9.99
C PRO A 263 4.59 -12.17 10.45
N LYS A 264 4.50 -11.11 9.67
CA LYS A 264 3.47 -10.09 9.83
C LYS A 264 2.12 -10.64 9.35
N LYS A 265 1.05 -10.26 10.03
CA LYS A 265 -0.30 -10.50 9.52
C LYS A 265 -0.48 -9.74 8.19
N CYS A 266 -0.85 -10.46 7.14
CA CYS A 266 -1.09 -9.88 5.82
C CYS A 266 -2.27 -8.89 5.87
N MET A 267 -2.02 -7.58 5.82
CA MET A 267 -3.06 -6.53 5.82
C MET A 267 -4.19 -6.74 6.86
N GLY A 268 -3.84 -7.21 8.06
CA GLY A 268 -4.82 -7.58 9.09
C GLY A 268 -5.44 -8.97 8.92
N GLY A 269 -4.90 -9.79 8.03
CA GLY A 269 -5.37 -11.07 7.54
C GLY A 269 -5.86 -10.96 6.09
N TRP A 270 -5.60 -11.98 5.28
CA TRP A 270 -5.97 -12.04 3.86
C TRP A 270 -7.45 -11.72 3.65
N GLY A 271 -7.74 -10.64 2.89
CA GLY A 271 -9.11 -10.24 2.56
C GLY A 271 -10.02 -9.93 3.76
N ARG A 272 -9.52 -9.40 4.88
CA ARG A 272 -10.30 -9.18 6.11
C ARG A 272 -10.67 -7.73 6.38
N GLN A 273 -9.80 -6.79 6.11
CA GLN A 273 -10.01 -5.38 6.48
C GLN A 273 -9.81 -4.42 5.31
N PHE A 274 -9.14 -4.89 4.25
CA PHE A 274 -8.65 -4.05 3.19
C PHE A 274 -8.63 -4.84 1.88
N PHE A 275 -8.78 -4.14 0.76
CA PHE A 275 -8.53 -4.70 -0.55
C PHE A 275 -8.03 -3.63 -1.52
N ASN A 276 -7.56 -4.08 -2.67
CA ASN A 276 -6.99 -3.26 -3.72
C ASN A 276 -7.86 -3.33 -4.98
N ILE A 277 -8.00 -2.23 -5.69
CA ILE A 277 -8.58 -2.21 -7.03
C ILE A 277 -7.50 -1.78 -8.00
N SER A 278 -7.14 -2.66 -8.95
CA SER A 278 -6.13 -2.38 -9.97
C SER A 278 -6.62 -1.34 -10.98
N PRO A 279 -5.74 -0.74 -11.80
CA PRO A 279 -6.16 0.23 -12.83
C PRO A 279 -7.17 -0.34 -13.83
N ALA A 280 -7.10 -1.65 -14.12
CA ALA A 280 -8.04 -2.36 -14.99
C ALA A 280 -9.33 -2.80 -14.28
N GLY A 281 -9.46 -2.48 -12.99
CA GLY A 281 -10.65 -2.77 -12.20
C GLY A 281 -10.67 -4.14 -11.53
N LYS A 282 -9.58 -4.91 -11.51
CA LYS A 282 -9.51 -6.17 -10.75
C LYS A 282 -9.53 -5.88 -9.26
N ILE A 283 -10.28 -6.68 -8.52
CA ILE A 283 -10.43 -6.59 -7.07
C ILE A 283 -9.53 -7.62 -6.41
N LEU A 284 -8.54 -7.17 -5.66
CA LEU A 284 -7.43 -7.97 -5.14
C LEU A 284 -7.37 -7.90 -3.61
N PRO A 285 -7.19 -9.02 -2.90
CA PRO A 285 -6.96 -9.01 -1.45
C PRO A 285 -5.71 -8.24 -1.01
N CYS A 286 -4.74 -8.10 -1.92
CA CYS A 286 -3.49 -7.36 -1.75
C CYS A 286 -2.97 -6.97 -3.14
N HIS A 287 -2.29 -5.84 -3.29
CA HIS A 287 -1.72 -5.42 -4.57
C HIS A 287 -0.71 -6.42 -5.17
N ALA A 288 -0.07 -7.26 -4.35
CA ALA A 288 0.83 -8.32 -4.82
C ALA A 288 0.11 -9.64 -5.11
N ALA A 289 -1.20 -9.76 -4.89
CA ALA A 289 -1.92 -11.03 -5.00
C ALA A 289 -1.92 -11.62 -6.43
N GLU A 290 -1.84 -10.78 -7.47
CA GLU A 290 -1.73 -11.24 -8.85
C GLU A 290 -0.45 -12.04 -9.16
N THR A 291 0.56 -11.97 -8.28
CA THR A 291 1.76 -12.82 -8.42
C THR A 291 1.49 -14.29 -8.11
N ILE A 292 0.40 -14.61 -7.39
CA ILE A 292 0.02 -15.98 -7.03
C ILE A 292 -0.69 -16.63 -8.21
N THR A 293 -0.01 -17.58 -8.85
CA THR A 293 -0.62 -18.33 -9.95
C THR A 293 -1.75 -19.25 -9.47
N GLY A 294 -2.78 -19.41 -10.30
CA GLY A 294 -3.94 -20.25 -9.98
C GLY A 294 -5.02 -19.57 -9.14
N LEU A 295 -4.89 -18.26 -8.86
CA LEU A 295 -5.99 -17.43 -8.38
C LEU A 295 -6.55 -16.58 -9.52
N GLU A 296 -7.86 -16.61 -9.66
CA GLU A 296 -8.59 -15.75 -10.60
C GLU A 296 -9.23 -14.59 -9.83
N PHE A 297 -9.03 -13.37 -10.30
CA PHE A 297 -9.54 -12.17 -9.65
C PHE A 297 -10.65 -11.55 -10.48
N GLU A 298 -11.79 -11.35 -9.84
CA GLU A 298 -12.92 -10.67 -10.47
C GLU A 298 -12.65 -9.16 -10.61
N SER A 299 -13.39 -8.54 -11.53
CA SER A 299 -13.29 -7.13 -11.84
C SER A 299 -14.57 -6.40 -11.46
N VAL A 300 -14.48 -5.10 -11.19
CA VAL A 300 -15.64 -4.20 -11.09
C VAL A 300 -16.49 -4.17 -12.37
N ARG A 301 -15.96 -4.69 -13.49
CA ARG A 301 -16.68 -4.89 -14.77
C ARG A 301 -17.37 -6.24 -14.87
N SER A 302 -17.23 -7.12 -13.86
CA SER A 302 -17.94 -8.40 -13.82
C SER A 302 -19.43 -8.21 -13.54
N ASN A 303 -20.20 -9.29 -13.59
CA ASN A 303 -21.63 -9.26 -13.26
C ASN A 303 -21.90 -9.28 -11.75
N HIS A 304 -20.86 -9.34 -10.92
CA HIS A 304 -20.97 -9.39 -9.47
C HIS A 304 -20.67 -8.01 -8.89
N SER A 305 -21.42 -7.63 -7.84
CA SER A 305 -21.14 -6.43 -7.05
C SER A 305 -19.85 -6.56 -6.25
N ILE A 306 -19.25 -5.45 -5.86
CA ILE A 306 -18.07 -5.42 -4.98
C ILE A 306 -18.35 -6.15 -3.66
N ALA A 307 -19.55 -5.94 -3.10
CA ALA A 307 -19.99 -6.65 -1.89
C ALA A 307 -20.03 -8.16 -2.10
N TRP A 308 -20.55 -8.64 -3.23
CA TRP A 308 -20.58 -10.07 -3.54
C TRP A 308 -19.15 -10.62 -3.70
N ILE A 309 -18.29 -9.94 -4.43
CA ILE A 309 -16.88 -10.33 -4.64
C ILE A 309 -16.15 -10.43 -3.30
N TRP A 310 -16.31 -9.43 -2.45
CA TRP A 310 -15.73 -9.42 -1.10
C TRP A 310 -16.14 -10.62 -0.27
N GLN A 311 -17.42 -11.01 -0.31
CA GLN A 311 -17.94 -12.10 0.53
C GLN A 311 -17.73 -13.49 -0.09
N ASN A 312 -17.81 -13.61 -1.41
CA ASN A 312 -18.01 -14.91 -2.05
C ASN A 312 -16.90 -15.35 -3.00
N SER A 313 -16.04 -14.43 -3.50
CA SER A 313 -15.02 -14.84 -4.49
C SER A 313 -14.00 -15.81 -3.90
N GLU A 314 -13.57 -16.76 -4.70
CA GLU A 314 -12.57 -17.76 -4.28
C GLU A 314 -11.24 -17.09 -3.91
N ALA A 315 -10.81 -16.09 -4.68
CA ALA A 315 -9.58 -15.36 -4.44
C ALA A 315 -9.53 -14.76 -3.03
N PHE A 316 -10.65 -14.21 -2.53
CA PHE A 316 -10.74 -13.70 -1.16
C PHE A 316 -10.84 -14.81 -0.12
N ASN A 317 -11.62 -15.86 -0.40
CA ASN A 317 -11.92 -16.89 0.58
C ASN A 317 -10.82 -17.96 0.69
N ARG A 318 -9.91 -18.05 -0.28
CA ARG A 318 -8.85 -19.05 -0.33
C ARG A 318 -7.97 -19.10 0.91
N TYR A 319 -7.63 -17.92 1.46
CA TYR A 319 -6.74 -17.79 2.62
C TYR A 319 -7.37 -16.99 3.77
N ARG A 320 -8.69 -16.82 3.79
CA ARG A 320 -9.40 -16.19 4.90
C ARG A 320 -9.50 -17.11 6.10
N GLY A 321 -9.45 -16.51 7.31
CA GLY A 321 -9.54 -17.26 8.56
C GLY A 321 -8.33 -18.17 8.78
N ILE A 322 -8.55 -19.26 9.50
CA ILE A 322 -7.49 -20.19 9.94
C ILE A 322 -7.67 -21.62 9.41
N GLY A 323 -8.83 -21.92 8.83
CA GLY A 323 -9.20 -23.29 8.42
C GLY A 323 -8.42 -23.85 7.22
N TRP A 324 -7.77 -22.99 6.43
CA TRP A 324 -6.97 -23.36 5.26
C TRP A 324 -5.53 -23.75 5.61
N MET A 325 -5.07 -23.40 6.82
CA MET A 325 -3.66 -23.50 7.21
C MET A 325 -3.20 -24.95 7.34
N PRO A 326 -2.00 -25.31 6.79
CA PRO A 326 -1.36 -26.58 7.08
C PRO A 326 -0.62 -26.53 8.43
N GLU A 327 -0.11 -27.67 8.89
CA GLU A 327 0.88 -27.72 9.96
C GLU A 327 2.21 -27.07 9.46
N PRO A 328 2.92 -26.34 10.35
CA PRO A 328 2.70 -26.16 11.78
C PRO A 328 1.71 -25.03 12.16
N CYS A 329 1.21 -24.27 11.20
CA CYS A 329 0.32 -23.13 11.47
C CYS A 329 -1.00 -23.55 12.12
N GLN A 330 -1.57 -24.69 11.73
CA GLN A 330 -2.86 -25.16 12.24
C GLN A 330 -2.86 -25.40 13.76
N SER A 331 -1.78 -25.92 14.31
CA SER A 331 -1.61 -26.12 15.75
C SER A 331 -0.96 -24.95 16.50
N CYS A 332 -0.54 -23.90 15.79
CA CYS A 332 0.18 -22.77 16.36
C CYS A 332 -0.74 -21.88 17.21
N GLU A 333 -0.26 -21.46 18.38
CA GLU A 333 -0.97 -20.51 19.27
C GLU A 333 -1.12 -19.11 18.67
N PHE A 334 -0.29 -18.74 17.68
CA PHE A 334 -0.28 -17.43 17.02
C PHE A 334 -1.14 -17.37 15.75
N LYS A 335 -1.78 -18.48 15.34
CA LYS A 335 -2.53 -18.56 14.07
C LYS A 335 -3.63 -17.50 13.92
N GLU A 336 -4.24 -17.06 15.01
CA GLU A 336 -5.26 -16.00 15.02
C GLU A 336 -4.67 -14.57 15.09
N ILE A 337 -3.36 -14.47 15.29
CA ILE A 337 -2.62 -13.20 15.36
C ILE A 337 -1.98 -12.88 14.02
N ASP A 338 -1.24 -13.83 13.45
CA ASP A 338 -0.47 -13.63 12.21
C ASP A 338 -1.21 -14.12 10.93
N PHE A 339 -2.26 -14.92 11.10
CA PHE A 339 -3.05 -15.52 10.00
C PHE A 339 -2.17 -16.24 8.96
N GLY A 340 -1.08 -16.87 9.41
CA GLY A 340 -0.13 -17.59 8.56
C GLY A 340 0.82 -16.70 7.77
N GLY A 341 0.83 -15.39 7.99
CA GLY A 341 1.75 -14.44 7.37
C GLY A 341 1.38 -14.00 5.96
N CYS A 342 2.37 -13.56 5.18
CA CYS A 342 2.19 -13.02 3.84
C CYS A 342 2.09 -14.13 2.78
N ARG A 343 0.94 -14.28 2.12
CA ARG A 343 0.72 -15.32 1.09
C ARG A 343 1.54 -15.07 -0.17
N CYS A 344 1.71 -13.80 -0.56
CA CYS A 344 2.49 -13.43 -1.73
C CYS A 344 3.98 -13.75 -1.51
N GLN A 345 4.51 -13.53 -0.30
CA GLN A 345 5.87 -13.90 0.07
C GLN A 345 6.03 -15.42 0.15
N ALA A 346 5.09 -16.13 0.77
CA ALA A 346 5.10 -17.59 0.79
C ALA A 346 5.17 -18.14 -0.63
N PHE A 347 4.34 -17.63 -1.56
CA PHE A 347 4.39 -18.02 -2.96
C PHE A 347 5.74 -17.70 -3.63
N ALA A 348 6.22 -16.47 -3.48
CA ALA A 348 7.47 -16.02 -4.12
C ALA A 348 8.70 -16.85 -3.70
N LEU A 349 8.71 -17.36 -2.48
CA LEU A 349 9.85 -18.07 -1.90
C LEU A 349 9.72 -19.59 -1.95
N THR A 350 8.49 -20.11 -2.00
CA THR A 350 8.24 -21.57 -1.91
C THR A 350 7.53 -22.14 -3.15
N GLY A 351 7.00 -21.28 -4.02
CA GLY A 351 6.18 -21.68 -5.16
C GLY A 351 4.72 -22.04 -4.78
N ASP A 352 4.35 -21.98 -3.50
CA ASP A 352 2.99 -22.26 -3.01
C ASP A 352 2.59 -21.26 -1.93
N ALA A 353 1.51 -20.51 -2.18
CA ALA A 353 0.96 -19.54 -1.24
C ALA A 353 0.29 -20.19 -0.01
N GLY A 354 -0.02 -21.48 -0.06
CA GLY A 354 -0.56 -22.26 1.06
C GLY A 354 0.49 -22.65 2.09
N ASN A 355 1.78 -22.60 1.76
CA ASN A 355 2.85 -22.97 2.70
C ASN A 355 2.96 -22.00 3.88
N THR A 356 3.54 -22.49 5.00
CA THR A 356 3.94 -21.64 6.10
C THR A 356 4.87 -20.54 5.60
N ASP A 357 4.57 -19.29 5.97
CA ASP A 357 5.41 -18.15 5.58
C ASP A 357 6.85 -18.38 6.05
N PRO A 358 7.83 -18.32 5.14
CA PRO A 358 9.23 -18.54 5.50
C PRO A 358 9.83 -17.53 6.50
N ALA A 359 9.19 -16.37 6.73
CA ALA A 359 9.55 -15.46 7.82
C ALA A 359 9.30 -16.07 9.21
N CYS A 360 8.47 -17.14 9.31
CA CYS A 360 8.20 -17.82 10.55
C CYS A 360 9.31 -18.82 10.90
N THR A 361 9.81 -18.78 12.14
CA THR A 361 10.80 -19.76 12.65
C THR A 361 10.31 -21.22 12.63
N LEU A 362 8.99 -21.43 12.59
CA LEU A 362 8.39 -22.75 12.45
C LEU A 362 8.36 -23.25 11.00
N SER A 363 8.64 -22.38 10.02
CA SER A 363 8.71 -22.78 8.61
C SER A 363 9.95 -23.65 8.37
N PRO A 364 9.82 -24.78 7.66
CA PRO A 364 10.97 -25.60 7.28
C PRO A 364 11.95 -24.87 6.34
N LEU A 365 11.53 -23.72 5.79
CA LEU A 365 12.34 -22.90 4.88
C LEU A 365 12.95 -21.66 5.54
N HIS A 366 12.68 -21.43 6.86
CA HIS A 366 13.15 -20.24 7.57
C HIS A 366 14.67 -20.05 7.49
N GLU A 367 15.44 -21.12 7.77
CA GLU A 367 16.90 -21.05 7.73
C GLU A 367 17.45 -20.75 6.32
N GLN A 368 16.75 -21.20 5.29
CA GLN A 368 17.16 -20.93 3.90
C GLN A 368 16.99 -19.46 3.55
N ILE A 369 15.91 -18.82 4.00
CA ILE A 369 15.67 -17.38 3.79
C ILE A 369 16.70 -16.55 4.54
N PHE A 370 16.98 -16.89 5.78
CA PHE A 370 17.98 -16.19 6.56
C PHE A 370 19.37 -16.25 5.88
N LYS A 371 19.81 -17.44 5.45
CA LYS A 371 21.05 -17.61 4.68
C LYS A 371 21.03 -16.85 3.35
N LEU A 372 19.88 -16.81 2.69
CA LEU A 372 19.72 -16.04 1.46
C LEU A 372 19.89 -14.55 1.73
N ALA A 373 19.25 -14.01 2.79
CA ALA A 373 19.39 -12.62 3.19
C ALA A 373 20.84 -12.25 3.51
N GLU A 374 21.55 -13.08 4.30
CA GLU A 374 22.97 -12.87 4.60
C GLU A 374 23.82 -12.88 3.34
N SER A 375 23.60 -13.85 2.44
CA SER A 375 24.35 -13.95 1.17
C SER A 375 24.14 -12.75 0.27
N GLU A 376 22.90 -12.28 0.11
CA GLU A 376 22.54 -11.11 -0.69
C GLU A 376 23.05 -9.81 -0.07
N ALA A 377 22.99 -9.69 1.26
CA ALA A 377 23.55 -8.56 1.98
C ALA A 377 25.08 -8.48 1.88
N ALA A 378 25.77 -9.64 1.86
CA ALA A 378 27.21 -9.70 1.68
C ALA A 378 27.64 -9.41 0.22
N ALA A 379 26.75 -9.60 -0.75
CA ALA A 379 27.02 -9.27 -2.15
C ALA A 379 27.10 -7.76 -2.32
N ALA A 380 28.29 -7.23 -2.62
CA ALA A 380 28.53 -5.81 -2.85
C ALA A 380 27.96 -5.37 -4.22
N ASN A 381 26.64 -5.45 -4.38
CA ASN A 381 25.96 -5.03 -5.59
C ASN A 381 25.16 -3.74 -5.33
N ASP A 382 25.66 -2.61 -5.84
CA ASP A 382 25.00 -1.30 -5.72
C ASP A 382 24.22 -0.88 -6.98
N ARG A 383 24.14 -1.76 -7.98
CA ARG A 383 23.47 -1.47 -9.24
C ARG A 383 21.98 -1.76 -9.14
N PHE A 384 21.16 -0.80 -9.57
CA PHE A 384 19.73 -0.98 -9.70
C PHE A 384 19.33 -1.41 -11.12
N ILE A 385 18.36 -2.30 -11.19
CA ILE A 385 17.60 -2.61 -12.40
C ILE A 385 16.38 -1.69 -12.39
N TYR A 386 16.40 -0.66 -13.22
CA TYR A 386 15.31 0.29 -13.32
C TYR A 386 14.21 -0.20 -14.27
N ARG A 387 12.99 0.24 -13.99
CA ARG A 387 11.86 0.02 -14.88
C ARG A 387 12.03 0.87 -16.16
N ASN A 388 11.93 0.23 -17.34
CA ASN A 388 11.89 0.94 -18.62
C ASN A 388 10.46 0.95 -19.17
N PHE A 389 9.95 2.14 -19.51
CA PHE A 389 8.62 2.31 -20.10
C PHE A 389 8.50 1.71 -21.53
N ALA A 390 9.61 1.40 -22.19
CA ALA A 390 9.63 0.80 -23.53
C ALA A 390 9.63 -0.74 -23.54
N GLY A 391 9.40 -1.39 -22.39
CA GLY A 391 9.29 -2.86 -22.30
C GLY A 391 10.63 -3.61 -22.22
N GLY A 392 11.74 -2.90 -21.96
CA GLY A 392 13.06 -3.50 -21.72
C GLY A 392 13.62 -3.15 -20.34
N THR A 393 14.50 -4.00 -19.81
CA THR A 393 15.29 -3.71 -18.61
C THR A 393 16.56 -2.95 -19.01
N LEU A 394 16.79 -1.77 -18.39
CA LEU A 394 18.10 -1.09 -18.48
C LEU A 394 18.91 -1.42 -17.22
N GLU A 395 20.05 -2.08 -17.41
CA GLU A 395 21.09 -2.12 -16.41
C GLU A 395 21.93 -0.85 -16.56
N THR A 396 21.82 0.09 -15.61
CA THR A 396 22.73 1.25 -15.58
C THR A 396 23.88 0.96 -14.64
N GLY A 397 25.12 0.93 -15.19
CA GLY A 397 26.33 0.94 -14.38
C GLY A 397 26.38 2.25 -13.56
N GLY A 398 26.71 2.14 -12.26
CA GLY A 398 26.99 3.33 -11.46
C GLY A 398 28.17 4.09 -12.12
N ASP A 399 27.94 5.31 -12.56
CA ASP A 399 28.84 6.44 -12.78
C ASP A 399 28.40 7.45 -13.86
N ASP A 400 27.33 7.18 -14.66
CA ASP A 400 26.91 8.11 -15.73
C ASP A 400 25.72 9.04 -15.36
N ALA A 401 25.55 9.34 -14.08
CA ALA A 401 24.55 10.31 -13.62
C ALA A 401 25.24 11.56 -13.01
N ALA A 402 26.08 12.24 -13.84
CA ALA A 402 26.58 13.58 -13.53
C ALA A 402 25.72 14.66 -14.22
#